data_ca86d09930ec4f5c2290326438f969a0
#
_entry.id   ca86d09930ec4f5c2290326438f969a0
#
_cell.length_a   1.000
_cell.length_b   1.000
_cell.length_c   1.000
_cell.angle_alpha   90.00
_cell.angle_beta   90.00
_cell.angle_gamma   90.00
#
_symmetry.space_group_name_H-M   'P 1'
#
loop_
_entity.id
_entity.type
_entity.pdbx_description
1 polymer ?
#
loop_
_entity_poly.entity_id
_entity_poly.type
_entity_poly.pdbx_seq_one_letter_code
_entity_poly.pdbx_strand_id
1 'polypeptide(L)'
;GTGANIDNQFRRLGELRPDAPKMCSEFWSGWFDKWGARHETRPAKDMVEGMDEMLSKGISFSLYMTHGGTSFGHWAGANSPGFAPDVTSYDYDAPINEWGLATPKFFELRKMMAKYNDGKKMPSIPKAPMGIVTVPKFQLSEFASIAFGVDSITKSGLKTFEEMDMGWGSMLYRCVLPEIPSASTLSANIHDFGQVFLNGKYIGK
;
A
#
# COMPACT_ATOMS: atom_id res chain seq x y z
N GLY A 1 10.28 -8.23 -8.67
CA GLY A 1 10.66 -7.73 -9.99
C GLY A 1 9.54 -7.76 -11.02
N THR A 2 9.79 -7.15 -12.15
CA THR A 2 8.81 -7.03 -13.25
C THR A 2 9.11 -7.97 -14.43
N GLY A 3 10.02 -8.91 -14.26
CA GLY A 3 10.38 -9.91 -15.28
C GLY A 3 11.37 -9.45 -16.35
N ALA A 4 11.84 -8.21 -16.34
CA ALA A 4 12.84 -7.76 -17.30
C ALA A 4 14.16 -8.49 -17.11
N ASN A 5 14.68 -9.11 -18.18
CA ASN A 5 15.97 -9.81 -18.21
C ASN A 5 16.14 -10.87 -17.12
N ILE A 6 15.27 -11.86 -17.10
CA ILE A 6 15.23 -12.96 -16.13
C ILE A 6 16.57 -13.69 -16.02
N ASP A 7 17.22 -13.97 -17.15
CA ASP A 7 18.51 -14.68 -17.16
C ASP A 7 19.59 -13.90 -16.38
N ASN A 8 19.66 -12.59 -16.55
CA ASN A 8 20.61 -11.77 -15.82
C ASN A 8 20.30 -11.70 -14.31
N GLN A 9 19.02 -11.69 -13.94
CA GLN A 9 18.62 -11.68 -12.53
C GLN A 9 19.02 -12.98 -11.81
N PHE A 10 18.97 -14.12 -12.49
CA PHE A 10 19.36 -15.41 -11.93
C PHE A 10 20.82 -15.82 -12.18
N ARG A 11 21.57 -15.01 -12.94
CA ARG A 11 22.95 -15.32 -13.31
C ARG A 11 23.82 -15.58 -12.08
N ARG A 12 23.80 -14.70 -11.11
CA ARG A 12 24.63 -14.82 -9.91
C ARG A 12 24.30 -16.06 -9.07
N LEU A 13 23.03 -16.42 -8.96
CA LEU A 13 22.62 -17.66 -8.31
C LEU A 13 23.15 -18.87 -9.07
N GLY A 14 23.04 -18.89 -10.39
CA GLY A 14 23.54 -19.99 -11.23
C GLY A 14 25.06 -20.15 -11.16
N GLU A 15 25.82 -19.07 -11.02
CA GLU A 15 27.28 -19.11 -10.82
C GLU A 15 27.66 -19.72 -9.46
N LEU A 16 26.95 -19.35 -8.41
CA LEU A 16 27.25 -19.79 -7.04
C LEU A 16 26.70 -21.17 -6.71
N ARG A 17 25.53 -21.49 -7.23
CA ARG A 17 24.79 -22.72 -6.94
C ARG A 17 24.10 -23.21 -8.23
N PRO A 18 24.85 -23.84 -9.15
CA PRO A 18 24.31 -24.24 -10.46
C PRO A 18 23.15 -25.25 -10.35
N ASP A 19 23.16 -26.11 -9.33
CA ASP A 19 22.12 -27.12 -9.12
C ASP A 19 20.96 -26.64 -8.22
N ALA A 20 20.98 -25.39 -7.74
CA ALA A 20 19.92 -24.89 -6.89
C ALA A 20 18.65 -24.59 -7.68
N PRO A 21 17.45 -24.93 -7.17
CA PRO A 21 16.21 -24.52 -7.77
C PRO A 21 16.09 -22.99 -7.79
N LYS A 22 15.62 -22.45 -8.90
CA LYS A 22 15.45 -21.02 -9.08
C LYS A 22 14.01 -20.61 -8.73
N MET A 23 13.87 -19.54 -7.98
CA MET A 23 12.56 -18.98 -7.61
C MET A 23 12.61 -17.47 -7.54
N CYS A 24 11.63 -16.81 -8.16
CA CYS A 24 11.33 -15.41 -7.94
C CYS A 24 10.35 -15.32 -6.74
N SER A 25 10.84 -14.91 -5.60
CA SER A 25 10.06 -14.86 -4.35
C SER A 25 8.99 -13.76 -4.34
N GLU A 26 9.15 -12.76 -5.21
CA GLU A 26 8.23 -11.63 -5.31
C GLU A 26 8.20 -11.09 -6.75
N PHE A 27 7.18 -11.47 -7.50
CA PHE A 27 6.92 -10.99 -8.85
C PHE A 27 5.70 -10.05 -8.85
N TRP A 28 5.86 -8.81 -9.27
CA TRP A 28 4.84 -7.78 -9.11
C TRP A 28 3.81 -7.77 -10.25
N SER A 29 2.53 -7.88 -9.88
CA SER A 29 1.40 -7.78 -10.82
C SER A 29 1.02 -6.34 -11.14
N GLY A 30 1.30 -5.41 -10.25
CA GLY A 30 0.95 -4.00 -10.31
C GLY A 30 1.78 -3.18 -9.35
N TRP A 31 1.15 -2.19 -8.71
CA TRP A 31 1.73 -1.35 -7.66
C TRP A 31 0.62 -0.76 -6.79
N PHE A 32 0.97 -0.29 -5.61
CA PHE A 32 0.05 0.39 -4.71
C PHE A 32 -0.15 1.86 -5.08
N ASP A 33 -1.28 2.41 -4.67
CA ASP A 33 -1.65 3.80 -4.92
C ASP A 33 -1.20 4.72 -3.79
N LYS A 34 -0.96 5.98 -4.14
CA LYS A 34 -0.57 7.06 -3.23
C LYS A 34 -1.59 8.18 -3.27
N TRP A 35 -1.76 8.86 -2.15
CA TRP A 35 -2.61 10.04 -2.06
C TRP A 35 -2.22 11.12 -3.09
N GLY A 36 -3.21 11.57 -3.86
CA GLY A 36 -3.01 12.61 -4.87
C GLY A 36 -2.34 12.15 -6.17
N ALA A 37 -1.95 10.88 -6.28
CA ALA A 37 -1.42 10.30 -7.51
C ALA A 37 -2.54 9.68 -8.37
N ARG A 38 -2.20 9.34 -9.61
CA ARG A 38 -3.08 8.53 -10.45
C ARG A 38 -3.06 7.08 -9.96
N HIS A 39 -4.19 6.39 -10.16
CA HIS A 39 -4.28 4.95 -9.93
C HIS A 39 -3.21 4.22 -10.77
N GLU A 40 -2.42 3.41 -10.10
CA GLU A 40 -1.34 2.63 -10.72
C GLU A 40 -1.95 1.45 -11.47
N THR A 41 -1.61 1.34 -12.75
CA THR A 41 -2.03 0.23 -13.59
C THR A 41 -0.87 -0.29 -14.42
N ARG A 42 -0.85 -1.60 -14.66
CA ARG A 42 0.12 -2.24 -15.55
C ARG A 42 -0.58 -3.16 -16.55
N PRO A 43 -0.11 -3.22 -17.81
CA PRO A 43 -0.67 -4.14 -18.78
C PRO A 43 -0.58 -5.59 -18.31
N ALA A 44 -1.67 -6.35 -18.46
CA ALA A 44 -1.68 -7.77 -18.15
C ALA A 44 -0.59 -8.55 -18.93
N LYS A 45 -0.29 -8.10 -20.15
CA LYS A 45 0.73 -8.67 -21.01
C LYS A 45 2.10 -8.74 -20.33
N ASP A 46 2.54 -7.66 -19.71
CA ASP A 46 3.88 -7.58 -19.09
C ASP A 46 4.03 -8.60 -17.95
N MET A 47 2.98 -8.77 -17.17
CA MET A 47 2.94 -9.77 -16.09
C MET A 47 2.96 -11.18 -16.66
N VAL A 48 2.10 -11.47 -17.64
CA VAL A 48 1.91 -12.80 -18.21
C VAL A 48 3.16 -13.27 -18.97
N GLU A 49 3.78 -12.40 -19.76
CA GLU A 49 5.01 -12.72 -20.49
C GLU A 49 6.17 -13.04 -19.57
N GLY A 50 6.37 -12.26 -18.49
CA GLY A 50 7.42 -12.54 -17.52
C GLY A 50 7.21 -13.83 -16.76
N MET A 51 5.98 -14.17 -16.41
CA MET A 51 5.66 -15.43 -15.74
C MET A 51 5.79 -16.63 -16.69
N ASP A 52 5.35 -16.50 -17.93
CA ASP A 52 5.49 -17.54 -18.95
C ASP A 52 6.97 -17.83 -19.24
N GLU A 53 7.81 -16.79 -19.32
CA GLU A 53 9.26 -16.94 -19.48
C GLU A 53 9.89 -17.69 -18.28
N MET A 54 9.52 -17.34 -17.04
CA MET A 54 10.02 -18.05 -15.85
C MET A 54 9.64 -19.53 -15.88
N LEU A 55 8.35 -19.82 -16.10
CA LEU A 55 7.88 -21.20 -16.11
C LEU A 55 8.51 -22.03 -17.23
N SER A 56 8.69 -21.46 -18.43
CA SER A 56 9.35 -22.13 -19.56
C SER A 56 10.80 -22.50 -19.26
N LYS A 57 11.45 -21.80 -18.34
CA LYS A 57 12.82 -22.04 -17.86
C LYS A 57 12.87 -22.86 -16.56
N GLY A 58 11.75 -23.40 -16.08
CA GLY A 58 11.68 -24.15 -14.84
C GLY A 58 11.90 -23.31 -13.58
N ILE A 59 11.66 -21.99 -13.68
CA ILE A 59 11.80 -21.06 -12.55
C ILE A 59 10.45 -20.90 -11.87
N SER A 60 10.41 -21.16 -10.57
CA SER A 60 9.21 -20.91 -9.74
C SER A 60 9.04 -19.42 -9.43
N PHE A 61 7.81 -19.01 -9.13
CA PHE A 61 7.53 -17.65 -8.71
C PHE A 61 6.47 -17.60 -7.60
N SER A 62 6.46 -16.49 -6.88
CA SER A 62 5.40 -16.05 -6.00
C SER A 62 4.87 -14.71 -6.53
N LEU A 63 3.58 -14.64 -6.84
CA LEU A 63 2.97 -13.43 -7.36
C LEU A 63 2.62 -12.47 -6.22
N TYR A 64 3.17 -11.27 -6.28
CA TYR A 64 2.88 -10.18 -5.37
C TYR A 64 2.25 -9.00 -6.12
N MET A 65 0.96 -8.74 -6.01
CA MET A 65 -0.10 -9.45 -5.29
C MET A 65 -0.96 -10.24 -6.26
N THR A 66 -1.47 -11.40 -5.84
CA THR A 66 -2.60 -12.05 -6.52
C THR A 66 -3.92 -11.33 -6.16
N HIS A 67 -4.02 -10.89 -4.92
CA HIS A 67 -5.10 -10.08 -4.35
C HIS A 67 -4.47 -9.14 -3.33
N GLY A 68 -4.66 -7.84 -3.47
CA GLY A 68 -4.03 -6.85 -2.60
C GLY A 68 -4.75 -6.67 -1.25
N GLY A 69 -6.04 -6.43 -1.29
CA GLY A 69 -6.88 -6.23 -0.10
C GLY A 69 -6.99 -4.76 0.33
N THR A 70 -7.33 -4.55 1.60
CA THR A 70 -7.63 -3.24 2.18
C THR A 70 -6.80 -3.00 3.43
N SER A 71 -6.09 -1.88 3.48
CA SER A 71 -5.31 -1.43 4.65
C SER A 71 -6.08 -0.33 5.38
N PHE A 72 -6.72 -0.66 6.50
CA PHE A 72 -7.57 0.28 7.23
C PHE A 72 -6.78 1.26 8.10
N GLY A 73 -7.27 2.49 8.21
CA GLY A 73 -6.72 3.53 9.07
C GLY A 73 -5.26 3.84 8.75
N HIS A 74 -4.40 3.82 9.75
CA HIS A 74 -2.96 4.10 9.61
C HIS A 74 -2.13 2.87 9.17
N TRP A 75 -2.75 1.75 8.87
CA TRP A 75 -2.05 0.54 8.44
C TRP A 75 -1.59 0.58 6.97
N ALA A 76 -2.09 1.54 6.18
CA ALA A 76 -1.65 1.73 4.81
C ALA A 76 -0.16 2.13 4.70
N GLY A 77 0.32 2.89 5.68
CA GLY A 77 1.71 3.35 5.70
C GLY A 77 2.01 4.45 4.69
N ALA A 78 3.30 4.63 4.42
CA ALA A 78 3.80 5.58 3.46
C ALA A 78 5.07 5.07 2.78
N ASN A 79 5.30 5.51 1.56
CA ASN A 79 6.51 5.19 0.81
C ASN A 79 7.50 6.35 0.81
N SER A 80 8.72 6.10 0.31
CA SER A 80 9.83 7.06 0.20
C SER A 80 10.33 7.17 -1.25
N PRO A 81 11.12 8.19 -1.62
CA PRO A 81 11.66 9.25 -0.76
C PRO A 81 10.60 10.30 -0.41
N GLY A 82 10.79 10.96 0.74
CA GLY A 82 9.83 11.88 1.32
C GLY A 82 8.59 11.14 1.86
N PHE A 83 7.59 11.92 2.30
CA PHE A 83 6.33 11.35 2.76
C PHE A 83 5.36 11.17 1.59
N ALA A 84 5.14 9.93 1.17
CA ALA A 84 4.21 9.56 0.13
C ALA A 84 3.19 8.56 0.70
N PRO A 85 2.12 9.06 1.38
CA PRO A 85 1.18 8.20 2.08
C PRO A 85 0.38 7.34 1.10
N ASP A 86 0.26 6.06 1.43
CA ASP A 86 -0.52 5.11 0.66
C ASP A 86 -2.01 5.27 0.99
N VAL A 87 -2.87 4.88 0.07
CA VAL A 87 -4.32 4.92 0.27
C VAL A 87 -4.81 3.65 0.97
N THR A 88 -6.02 3.69 1.51
CA THR A 88 -6.65 2.55 2.18
C THR A 88 -6.77 1.33 1.27
N SER A 89 -7.14 1.53 0.01
CA SER A 89 -7.20 0.44 -0.96
C SER A 89 -5.79 -0.04 -1.33
N TYR A 90 -5.52 -1.31 -1.12
CA TYR A 90 -4.34 -1.97 -1.64
C TYR A 90 -4.71 -2.84 -2.85
N ASP A 91 -5.50 -2.26 -3.77
CA ASP A 91 -5.98 -2.95 -4.99
C ASP A 91 -4.84 -3.54 -5.80
N TYR A 92 -3.72 -2.82 -5.87
CA TYR A 92 -2.46 -3.24 -6.50
C TYR A 92 -2.59 -3.52 -8.00
N ASP A 93 -3.71 -3.18 -8.60
CA ASP A 93 -4.06 -3.63 -9.96
C ASP A 93 -3.87 -5.15 -10.12
N ALA A 94 -4.25 -5.88 -9.07
CA ALA A 94 -4.03 -7.32 -8.95
C ALA A 94 -4.96 -8.14 -9.83
N PRO A 95 -4.63 -9.42 -10.14
CA PRO A 95 -5.52 -10.33 -10.86
C PRO A 95 -6.88 -10.52 -10.21
N ILE A 96 -6.96 -10.49 -8.89
CA ILE A 96 -8.21 -10.47 -8.12
C ILE A 96 -8.33 -9.11 -7.45
N ASN A 97 -9.41 -8.37 -7.73
CA ASN A 97 -9.60 -7.05 -7.15
C ASN A 97 -9.95 -7.09 -5.67
N GLU A 98 -10.01 -5.92 -5.03
CA GLU A 98 -10.16 -5.76 -3.58
C GLU A 98 -11.40 -6.48 -3.01
N TRP A 99 -12.50 -6.59 -3.78
CA TRP A 99 -13.72 -7.30 -3.34
C TRP A 99 -13.90 -8.71 -3.93
N GLY A 100 -12.82 -9.29 -4.44
CA GLY A 100 -12.80 -10.72 -4.79
C GLY A 100 -13.24 -11.06 -6.21
N LEU A 101 -13.38 -10.08 -7.11
CA LEU A 101 -13.71 -10.34 -8.51
C LEU A 101 -12.45 -10.58 -9.35
N ALA A 102 -12.54 -11.53 -10.27
CA ALA A 102 -11.52 -11.76 -11.28
C ALA A 102 -11.46 -10.57 -12.26
N THR A 103 -10.27 -10.01 -12.44
CA THR A 103 -9.99 -8.92 -13.37
C THR A 103 -9.56 -9.45 -14.74
N PRO A 104 -9.42 -8.63 -15.79
CA PRO A 104 -8.83 -9.05 -17.06
C PRO A 104 -7.46 -9.72 -16.88
N LYS A 105 -6.63 -9.26 -15.93
CA LYS A 105 -5.33 -9.90 -15.61
C LYS A 105 -5.48 -11.34 -15.14
N PHE A 106 -6.51 -11.63 -14.33
CA PHE A 106 -6.79 -12.99 -13.88
C PHE A 106 -7.08 -13.93 -15.06
N PHE A 107 -7.85 -13.47 -16.04
CA PHE A 107 -8.20 -14.30 -17.18
C PHE A 107 -7.01 -14.54 -18.11
N GLU A 108 -6.16 -13.54 -18.34
CA GLU A 108 -4.94 -13.71 -19.11
C GLU A 108 -3.93 -14.63 -18.38
N LEU A 109 -3.77 -14.46 -17.07
CA LEU A 109 -2.96 -15.36 -16.25
C LEU A 109 -3.47 -16.80 -16.30
N ARG A 110 -4.78 -16.99 -16.16
CA ARG A 110 -5.41 -18.29 -16.23
C ARG A 110 -5.17 -18.98 -17.58
N LYS A 111 -5.27 -18.22 -18.68
CA LYS A 111 -4.98 -18.70 -20.02
C LYS A 111 -3.53 -19.14 -20.18
N MET A 112 -2.59 -18.35 -19.66
CA MET A 112 -1.17 -18.70 -19.68
C MET A 112 -0.90 -19.95 -18.84
N MET A 113 -1.40 -20.01 -17.60
CA MET A 113 -1.21 -21.13 -16.70
C MET A 113 -1.78 -22.46 -17.24
N ALA A 114 -2.77 -22.41 -18.11
CA ALA A 114 -3.31 -23.61 -18.75
C ALA A 114 -2.27 -24.38 -19.59
N LYS A 115 -1.22 -23.71 -20.08
CA LYS A 115 -0.09 -24.34 -20.79
C LYS A 115 0.70 -25.31 -19.90
N TYR A 116 0.73 -25.05 -18.58
CA TYR A 116 1.53 -25.76 -17.58
C TYR A 116 0.70 -26.65 -16.66
N ASN A 117 -0.57 -26.89 -17.03
CA ASN A 117 -1.51 -27.63 -16.18
C ASN A 117 -1.64 -29.12 -16.51
N ASP A 118 -0.71 -29.69 -17.29
CA ASP A 118 -0.68 -31.10 -17.69
C ASP A 118 -2.02 -31.61 -18.26
N GLY A 119 -2.77 -30.76 -18.97
CA GLY A 119 -4.07 -31.09 -19.55
C GLY A 119 -5.22 -31.23 -18.54
N LYS A 120 -5.00 -30.95 -17.25
CA LYS A 120 -6.05 -31.01 -16.25
C LYS A 120 -7.10 -29.91 -16.46
N LYS A 121 -8.35 -30.21 -16.12
CA LYS A 121 -9.43 -29.25 -16.21
C LYS A 121 -9.20 -28.11 -15.21
N MET A 122 -9.18 -26.86 -15.72
CA MET A 122 -9.11 -25.69 -14.85
C MET A 122 -10.41 -25.55 -14.02
N PRO A 123 -10.34 -25.27 -12.72
CA PRO A 123 -11.51 -25.11 -11.88
C PRO A 123 -12.39 -23.95 -12.37
N SER A 124 -13.69 -24.02 -12.07
CA SER A 124 -14.61 -22.91 -12.33
C SER A 124 -14.28 -21.72 -11.44
N ILE A 125 -14.50 -20.51 -11.98
CA ILE A 125 -14.32 -19.29 -11.20
C ILE A 125 -15.61 -19.07 -10.39
N PRO A 126 -15.56 -19.00 -9.05
CA PRO A 126 -16.73 -18.72 -8.26
C PRO A 126 -17.23 -17.29 -8.51
N LYS A 127 -18.53 -17.08 -8.39
CA LYS A 127 -19.08 -15.73 -8.39
C LYS A 127 -18.82 -15.10 -7.03
N ALA A 128 -18.27 -13.88 -7.00
CA ALA A 128 -18.18 -13.13 -5.76
C ALA A 128 -19.59 -12.73 -5.29
N PRO A 129 -19.91 -12.89 -4.00
CA PRO A 129 -21.17 -12.39 -3.47
C PRO A 129 -21.18 -10.86 -3.52
N MET A 130 -22.24 -10.30 -4.09
CA MET A 130 -22.47 -8.85 -4.12
C MET A 130 -23.63 -8.54 -3.18
N GLY A 131 -23.41 -7.61 -2.25
CA GLY A 131 -24.42 -7.14 -1.32
C GLY A 131 -24.53 -5.60 -1.36
N ILE A 132 -25.71 -5.09 -1.06
CA ILE A 132 -25.93 -3.67 -0.83
C ILE A 132 -25.91 -3.45 0.68
N VAL A 133 -25.00 -2.60 1.14
CA VAL A 133 -24.93 -2.16 2.53
C VAL A 133 -25.39 -0.71 2.61
N THR A 134 -26.41 -0.46 3.42
CA THR A 134 -26.84 0.91 3.72
C THR A 134 -25.98 1.46 4.84
N VAL A 135 -25.19 2.47 4.54
CA VAL A 135 -24.36 3.14 5.53
C VAL A 135 -25.12 4.37 6.06
N PRO A 136 -25.22 4.55 7.40
CA PRO A 136 -25.82 5.74 7.97
C PRO A 136 -25.00 6.99 7.61
N LYS A 137 -25.66 8.13 7.50
CA LYS A 137 -24.97 9.42 7.33
C LYS A 137 -24.30 9.83 8.65
N PHE A 138 -23.02 10.18 8.58
CA PHE A 138 -22.28 10.74 9.71
C PHE A 138 -22.11 12.24 9.55
N GLN A 139 -22.18 12.97 10.64
CA GLN A 139 -21.70 14.35 10.71
C GLN A 139 -20.28 14.34 11.26
N LEU A 140 -19.33 14.87 10.47
CA LEU A 140 -17.91 14.86 10.83
C LEU A 140 -17.56 15.90 11.90
N SER A 141 -18.46 16.83 12.23
CA SER A 141 -18.20 17.92 13.18
C SER A 141 -17.87 17.49 14.62
N GLU A 142 -18.32 16.30 15.03
CA GLU A 142 -18.06 15.75 16.38
C GLU A 142 -16.98 14.68 16.39
N PHE A 143 -16.52 14.26 15.23
CA PHE A 143 -15.61 13.13 15.11
C PHE A 143 -14.23 13.41 15.72
N ALA A 144 -13.74 14.63 15.62
CA ALA A 144 -12.42 15.00 16.14
C ALA A 144 -12.29 14.81 17.65
N SER A 145 -13.33 15.15 18.42
CA SER A 145 -13.33 14.99 19.88
C SER A 145 -13.35 13.52 20.34
N ILE A 146 -13.93 12.65 19.50
CA ILE A 146 -13.99 11.20 19.77
C ILE A 146 -12.70 10.51 19.31
N ALA A 147 -12.14 10.95 18.17
CA ALA A 147 -10.99 10.31 17.55
C ALA A 147 -9.68 10.52 18.32
N PHE A 148 -9.50 11.65 18.99
CA PHE A 148 -8.25 11.99 19.69
C PHE A 148 -8.23 11.64 21.20
N GLY A 149 -9.25 10.96 21.69
CA GLY A 149 -9.23 10.22 22.96
C GLY A 149 -8.86 11.05 24.19
N VAL A 150 -7.73 10.84 24.78
CA VAL A 150 -7.34 11.37 26.10
C VAL A 150 -6.46 12.60 25.96
N ASP A 151 -6.88 13.73 26.57
CA ASP A 151 -6.02 14.90 26.72
C ASP A 151 -4.95 14.64 27.80
N SER A 152 -3.69 14.66 27.41
CA SER A 152 -2.61 14.76 28.36
C SER A 152 -1.95 16.13 28.27
N ILE A 153 -1.88 16.83 29.41
CA ILE A 153 -1.19 18.14 29.49
C ILE A 153 0.25 17.89 29.91
N THR A 154 1.21 18.22 29.05
CA THR A 154 2.62 18.19 29.40
C THR A 154 3.11 19.62 29.66
N LYS A 155 3.81 19.83 30.74
CA LYS A 155 4.45 21.14 31.05
C LYS A 155 5.89 21.21 30.55
N SER A 156 6.44 20.14 30.06
CA SER A 156 7.85 19.95 29.71
C SER A 156 8.17 20.03 28.20
N GLY A 157 7.27 20.62 27.39
CA GLY A 157 7.41 20.68 25.94
C GLY A 157 6.67 19.59 25.20
N LEU A 158 6.81 19.56 23.86
CA LEU A 158 6.19 18.54 23.03
C LEU A 158 6.94 17.22 23.19
N LYS A 159 6.22 16.16 23.38
CA LYS A 159 6.75 14.80 23.42
C LYS A 159 6.56 14.12 22.07
N THR A 160 7.46 13.21 21.72
CA THR A 160 7.33 12.35 20.53
C THR A 160 6.25 11.28 20.73
N PHE A 161 5.90 10.59 19.66
CA PHE A 161 4.97 9.46 19.74
C PHE A 161 5.49 8.35 20.65
N GLU A 162 6.78 8.04 20.55
CA GLU A 162 7.45 7.02 21.34
C GLU A 162 7.47 7.40 22.84
N GLU A 163 7.72 8.68 23.17
CA GLU A 163 7.66 9.17 24.55
C GLU A 163 6.24 9.13 25.16
N MET A 164 5.23 8.96 24.29
CA MET A 164 3.82 8.81 24.66
C MET A 164 3.32 7.37 24.54
N ASP A 165 4.23 6.40 24.37
CA ASP A 165 3.91 4.97 24.13
C ASP A 165 2.98 4.73 22.94
N MET A 166 3.08 5.57 21.91
CA MET A 166 2.26 5.50 20.71
C MET A 166 3.11 5.05 19.52
N GLY A 167 2.94 3.80 19.09
CA GLY A 167 3.73 3.22 18.00
C GLY A 167 3.27 3.59 16.58
N TRP A 168 2.05 4.13 16.42
CA TRP A 168 1.46 4.50 15.14
C TRP A 168 0.20 5.34 15.34
N GLY A 169 -0.23 6.07 14.30
CA GLY A 169 -1.47 6.82 14.33
C GLY A 169 -1.28 8.31 14.11
N SER A 170 -2.17 9.11 14.68
CA SER A 170 -2.13 10.57 14.65
C SER A 170 -2.19 11.15 16.06
N MET A 171 -1.45 12.22 16.28
CA MET A 171 -1.43 12.91 17.57
C MET A 171 -1.76 14.39 17.36
N LEU A 172 -2.64 14.92 18.19
CA LEU A 172 -2.99 16.34 18.19
C LEU A 172 -2.21 17.08 19.28
N TYR A 173 -1.29 17.92 18.88
CA TYR A 173 -0.61 18.84 19.78
C TYR A 173 -1.34 20.18 19.79
N ARG A 174 -1.63 20.69 20.97
CA ARG A 174 -2.30 21.98 21.16
C ARG A 174 -1.56 22.81 22.19
N CYS A 175 -1.28 24.05 21.87
CA CYS A 175 -0.71 25.01 22.79
C CYS A 175 -1.34 26.38 22.62
N VAL A 176 -1.22 27.22 23.65
CA VAL A 176 -1.55 28.64 23.57
C VAL A 176 -0.24 29.39 23.39
N LEU A 177 -0.13 30.13 22.29
CA LEU A 177 1.04 30.95 22.04
C LEU A 177 1.01 32.22 22.88
N PRO A 178 2.15 32.73 23.38
CA PRO A 178 2.22 34.08 23.92
C PRO A 178 1.96 35.12 22.82
N GLU A 179 1.74 36.36 23.21
CA GLU A 179 1.59 37.43 22.26
C GLU A 179 2.86 37.54 21.39
N ILE A 180 2.65 37.50 20.06
CA ILE A 180 3.74 37.54 19.09
C ILE A 180 3.75 38.93 18.45
N PRO A 181 4.72 39.81 18.78
CA PRO A 181 4.67 41.22 18.39
C PRO A 181 4.99 41.50 16.91
N SER A 182 5.46 40.51 16.16
CA SER A 182 5.83 40.63 14.75
C SER A 182 5.59 39.33 13.99
N ALA A 183 5.75 39.38 12.66
CA ALA A 183 5.74 38.17 11.83
C ALA A 183 6.81 37.19 12.32
N SER A 184 6.39 35.96 12.55
CA SER A 184 7.24 34.89 13.10
C SER A 184 7.08 33.62 12.28
N THR A 185 8.10 32.78 12.31
CA THR A 185 8.09 31.48 11.63
C THR A 185 8.01 30.37 12.66
N LEU A 186 7.10 29.44 12.49
CA LEU A 186 7.12 28.17 13.20
C LEU A 186 8.09 27.24 12.50
N SER A 187 9.08 26.74 13.26
CA SER A 187 9.97 25.68 12.79
C SER A 187 9.78 24.45 13.66
N ALA A 188 9.54 23.32 13.06
CA ALA A 188 9.38 22.05 13.74
C ALA A 188 10.06 20.93 12.97
N ASN A 189 10.76 20.05 13.70
CA ASN A 189 11.27 18.81 13.14
C ASN A 189 10.19 17.74 13.28
N ILE A 190 9.53 17.38 12.20
CA ILE A 190 8.40 16.46 12.18
C ILE A 190 8.80 15.20 11.39
N HIS A 191 8.60 14.06 12.00
CA HIS A 191 8.59 12.74 11.39
C HIS A 191 7.14 12.22 11.50
N ASP A 192 6.47 11.96 10.47
CA ASP A 192 6.60 11.93 9.02
C ASP A 192 5.89 13.13 8.38
N PHE A 193 4.70 13.49 8.92
CA PHE A 193 3.82 14.50 8.35
C PHE A 193 3.05 15.25 9.44
N GLY A 194 3.00 16.57 9.33
CA GLY A 194 2.24 17.43 10.23
C GLY A 194 1.39 18.44 9.49
N GLN A 195 0.25 18.79 10.08
CA GLN A 195 -0.58 19.91 9.64
C GLN A 195 -0.65 20.93 10.76
N VAL A 196 -0.53 22.21 10.41
CA VAL A 196 -0.52 23.30 11.37
C VAL A 196 -1.75 24.17 11.23
N PHE A 197 -2.39 24.44 12.35
CA PHE A 197 -3.55 25.31 12.43
C PHE A 197 -3.30 26.42 13.45
N LEU A 198 -3.62 27.66 13.13
CA LEU A 198 -3.60 28.79 14.04
C LEU A 198 -5.03 29.33 14.21
N ASN A 199 -5.54 29.31 15.44
CA ASN A 199 -6.92 29.68 15.75
C ASN A 199 -7.97 29.00 14.84
N GLY A 200 -7.78 27.70 14.60
CA GLY A 200 -8.65 26.89 13.74
C GLY A 200 -8.45 27.06 12.24
N LYS A 201 -7.59 27.97 11.80
CA LYS A 201 -7.28 28.18 10.39
C LYS A 201 -6.00 27.41 10.01
N TYR A 202 -6.09 26.59 8.97
CA TYR A 202 -4.93 25.90 8.39
C TYR A 202 -3.91 26.91 7.85
N ILE A 203 -2.65 26.76 8.25
CA ILE A 203 -1.56 27.67 7.84
C ILE A 203 -0.38 26.97 7.16
N GLY A 204 -0.31 25.64 7.19
CA GLY A 204 0.77 24.92 6.50
C GLY A 204 0.92 23.45 6.91
N LYS A 205 1.86 22.79 6.26
CA LYS A 205 2.28 21.41 6.47
C LYS A 205 3.79 21.29 6.36
#